data_34adb764ffc74cfc92a84a4dc206335b
#
_entry.id   34adb764ffc74cfc92a84a4dc206335b
#
_cell.length_a   1.000
_cell.length_b   1.000
_cell.length_c   1.000
_cell.angle_alpha   90.00
_cell.angle_beta   90.00
_cell.angle_gamma   90.00
#
_symmetry.space_group_name_H-M   'P 1'
#
loop_
_entity.id
_entity.type
_entity.pdbx_description
1 polymer ?
#
loop_
_entity_poly.entity_id
_entity_poly.type
_entity_poly.pdbx_seq_one_letter_code
_entity_poly.pdbx_strand_id
1 'polypeptide(L)'
;MRAVAVFTAIVALASYAFGQVTPDSNNPLQGSAEAAAAGKVLFEKMNCAGCHGYDLTGGMGPDLTDDSWIYGGRPGEIFRTISEGTPRGMPSWKGQLTPDEIWQLVTFIQSKHSN
;
A
#
# COMPACT_ATOMS: atom_id res chain seq x y z
N MET A 1 -27.74 14.62 -38.14
CA MET A 1 -26.86 15.13 -37.10
C MET A 1 -26.68 14.09 -36.03
N ARG A 2 -25.45 13.70 -35.84
CA ARG A 2 -25.15 12.66 -34.93
C ARG A 2 -24.82 13.23 -33.58
N ALA A 3 -25.55 12.78 -32.55
CA ALA A 3 -25.09 12.94 -31.21
C ALA A 3 -23.82 12.12 -31.07
N VAL A 4 -22.70 12.78 -30.93
CA VAL A 4 -21.47 12.15 -30.52
C VAL A 4 -21.69 11.80 -29.07
N ALA A 5 -21.91 10.52 -28.82
CA ALA A 5 -21.78 10.02 -27.48
C ALA A 5 -20.31 10.26 -27.08
N VAL A 6 -20.08 11.33 -26.37
CA VAL A 6 -18.83 11.49 -25.68
C VAL A 6 -18.87 10.48 -24.56
N PHE A 7 -18.30 9.32 -24.84
CA PHE A 7 -17.81 8.51 -23.77
C PHE A 7 -16.65 9.29 -23.17
N THR A 8 -16.95 10.15 -22.26
CA THR A 8 -16.05 10.30 -21.16
C THR A 8 -15.95 8.90 -20.63
N ALA A 9 -14.95 8.17 -21.10
CA ALA A 9 -14.41 7.17 -20.27
C ALA A 9 -14.01 7.92 -19.01
N ILE A 10 -14.93 8.00 -18.09
CA ILE A 10 -14.57 8.01 -16.72
C ILE A 10 -13.84 6.70 -16.60
N VAL A 11 -12.57 6.74 -16.90
CA VAL A 11 -11.69 5.88 -16.20
C VAL A 11 -12.07 6.16 -14.78
N ALA A 12 -12.93 5.34 -14.27
CA ALA A 12 -12.96 5.17 -12.86
C ALA A 12 -11.51 4.86 -12.55
N LEU A 13 -10.73 5.89 -12.41
CA LEU A 13 -9.60 5.82 -11.53
C LEU A 13 -10.23 5.16 -10.36
N ALA A 14 -9.96 3.89 -10.29
CA ALA A 14 -10.47 3.15 -9.19
C ALA A 14 -9.79 3.77 -8.01
N SER A 15 -10.32 4.92 -7.63
CA SER A 15 -10.22 5.39 -6.29
C SER A 15 -10.87 4.27 -5.50
N TYR A 16 -10.10 3.22 -5.30
CA TYR A 16 -10.49 2.20 -4.40
C TYR A 16 -10.68 2.90 -3.08
N ALA A 17 -11.94 3.25 -2.81
CA ALA A 17 -12.28 3.65 -1.47
C ALA A 17 -11.71 2.58 -0.55
N PHE A 18 -11.17 2.98 0.59
CA PHE A 18 -10.56 2.04 1.53
C PHE A 18 -11.43 0.81 1.78
N GLY A 19 -12.76 0.99 1.86
CA GLY A 19 -13.70 -0.09 2.10
C GLY A 19 -13.86 -1.09 0.95
N GLN A 20 -13.33 -0.79 -0.23
CA GLN A 20 -13.37 -1.70 -1.38
C GLN A 20 -12.17 -2.65 -1.40
N VAL A 21 -11.15 -2.39 -0.61
CA VAL A 21 -9.99 -3.26 -0.51
C VAL A 21 -10.28 -4.37 0.49
N THR A 22 -10.23 -5.60 0.03
CA THR A 22 -10.41 -6.79 0.85
C THR A 22 -9.08 -7.52 0.99
N PRO A 23 -8.98 -8.51 1.91
CA PRO A 23 -7.77 -9.33 2.01
C PRO A 23 -7.37 -9.99 0.69
N ASP A 24 -8.33 -10.26 -0.18
CA ASP A 24 -8.10 -10.92 -1.46
C ASP A 24 -7.81 -9.94 -2.61
N SER A 25 -7.83 -8.64 -2.36
CA SER A 25 -7.59 -7.64 -3.39
C SER A 25 -6.18 -7.74 -3.94
N ASN A 26 -6.05 -7.64 -5.26
CA ASN A 26 -4.76 -7.53 -5.90
C ASN A 26 -4.24 -6.10 -5.75
N ASN A 27 -2.91 -5.95 -5.79
CA ASN A 27 -2.28 -4.64 -5.83
C ASN A 27 -2.37 -4.09 -7.26
N PRO A 28 -3.11 -3.01 -7.50
CA PRO A 28 -3.25 -2.44 -8.85
C PRO A 28 -1.94 -1.86 -9.39
N LEU A 29 -0.95 -1.62 -8.53
CA LEU A 29 0.34 -1.06 -8.90
C LEU A 29 1.46 -2.10 -8.87
N GLN A 30 1.13 -3.37 -8.77
CA GLN A 30 2.11 -4.45 -8.64
C GLN A 30 3.12 -4.42 -9.79
N GLY A 31 4.40 -4.50 -9.46
CA GLY A 31 5.48 -4.50 -10.41
C GLY A 31 5.86 -3.12 -10.97
N SER A 32 5.16 -2.07 -10.59
CA SER A 32 5.47 -0.71 -11.04
C SER A 32 6.71 -0.18 -10.32
N ALA A 33 7.78 0.09 -11.06
CA ALA A 33 8.98 0.70 -10.53
C ALA A 33 8.73 2.13 -10.05
N GLU A 34 7.86 2.86 -10.74
CA GLU A 34 7.47 4.23 -10.33
C GLU A 34 6.71 4.21 -9.01
N ALA A 35 5.77 3.28 -8.86
CA ALA A 35 5.00 3.16 -7.63
C ALA A 35 5.91 2.73 -6.46
N ALA A 36 6.84 1.84 -6.69
CA ALA A 36 7.81 1.45 -5.66
C ALA A 36 8.69 2.63 -5.22
N ALA A 37 9.14 3.45 -6.17
CA ALA A 37 9.93 4.65 -5.85
C ALA A 37 9.11 5.67 -5.06
N ALA A 38 7.86 5.89 -5.45
CA ALA A 38 6.95 6.76 -4.71
C ALA A 38 6.66 6.23 -3.31
N GLY A 39 6.48 4.92 -3.18
CA GLY A 39 6.28 4.26 -1.90
C GLY A 39 7.49 4.39 -0.98
N LYS A 40 8.71 4.33 -1.53
CA LYS A 40 9.93 4.56 -0.75
C LYS A 40 9.95 5.97 -0.15
N VAL A 41 9.61 6.98 -0.95
CA VAL A 41 9.52 8.37 -0.48
C VAL A 41 8.51 8.48 0.67
N LEU A 42 7.33 7.89 0.51
CA LEU A 42 6.31 7.88 1.55
C LEU A 42 6.77 7.15 2.81
N PHE A 43 7.42 6.01 2.64
CA PHE A 43 7.93 5.20 3.74
C PHE A 43 8.89 5.99 4.63
N GLU A 44 9.73 6.81 4.02
CA GLU A 44 10.67 7.66 4.74
C GLU A 44 9.98 8.92 5.28
N LYS A 45 9.18 9.59 4.45
CA LYS A 45 8.50 10.84 4.82
C LYS A 45 7.51 10.66 5.96
N MET A 46 6.74 9.58 5.93
CA MET A 46 5.72 9.29 6.95
C MET A 46 6.29 8.53 8.14
N ASN A 47 7.60 8.39 8.21
CA ASN A 47 8.33 7.74 9.30
C ASN A 47 7.97 6.27 9.53
N CYS A 48 7.57 5.57 8.51
CA CYS A 48 7.43 4.11 8.58
C CYS A 48 8.77 3.47 8.97
N ALA A 49 9.86 4.04 8.44
CA ALA A 49 11.23 3.63 8.74
C ALA A 49 11.58 3.75 10.22
N GLY A 50 10.92 4.63 10.97
CA GLY A 50 11.17 4.78 12.40
C GLY A 50 10.89 3.53 13.21
N CYS A 51 9.94 2.71 12.77
CA CYS A 51 9.62 1.42 13.40
C CYS A 51 10.15 0.23 12.61
N HIS A 52 10.11 0.30 11.29
CA HIS A 52 10.44 -0.83 10.42
C HIS A 52 11.88 -0.82 9.91
N GLY A 53 12.64 0.24 10.15
CA GLY A 53 13.99 0.41 9.63
C GLY A 53 14.01 0.94 8.20
N TYR A 54 15.08 1.62 7.82
CA TYR A 54 15.24 2.13 6.45
C TYR A 54 15.41 1.01 5.43
N ASP A 55 15.93 -0.13 5.87
CA ASP A 55 16.09 -1.33 5.06
C ASP A 55 14.91 -2.31 5.22
N LEU A 56 13.87 -1.93 5.96
CA LEU A 56 12.68 -2.72 6.22
C LEU A 56 12.93 -3.98 7.08
N THR A 57 14.10 -4.15 7.64
CA THR A 57 14.44 -5.37 8.39
C THR A 57 13.94 -5.37 9.83
N GLY A 58 13.27 -4.29 10.24
CA GLY A 58 12.63 -4.24 11.54
C GLY A 58 13.34 -3.36 12.56
N GLY A 59 12.69 -3.23 13.68
CA GLY A 59 13.09 -2.47 14.83
C GLY A 59 12.01 -2.66 15.88
N MET A 60 11.31 -1.58 16.26
CA MET A 60 10.10 -1.70 17.08
C MET A 60 8.96 -2.40 16.31
N GLY A 61 8.91 -2.19 15.00
CA GLY A 61 8.01 -2.92 14.11
C GLY A 61 8.70 -4.15 13.52
N PRO A 62 7.93 -5.09 12.98
CA PRO A 62 8.49 -6.32 12.42
C PRO A 62 9.28 -6.10 11.15
N ASP A 63 10.13 -7.06 10.83
CA ASP A 63 10.80 -7.19 9.54
C ASP A 63 9.75 -7.32 8.43
N LEU A 64 9.85 -6.50 7.40
CA LEU A 64 8.93 -6.50 6.26
C LEU A 64 9.52 -7.20 5.02
N THR A 65 10.70 -7.80 5.15
CA THR A 65 11.40 -8.45 4.04
C THR A 65 11.31 -9.98 4.07
N ASP A 66 10.87 -10.55 5.18
CA ASP A 66 10.75 -11.99 5.34
C ASP A 66 9.31 -12.50 5.07
N ASP A 67 9.10 -13.79 5.20
CA ASP A 67 7.81 -14.43 4.96
C ASP A 67 6.90 -14.47 6.19
N SER A 68 7.33 -13.88 7.29
CA SER A 68 6.60 -13.93 8.55
C SER A 68 5.68 -12.72 8.69
N TRP A 69 4.41 -12.92 8.41
CA TRP A 69 3.40 -11.86 8.42
C TRP A 69 2.36 -12.12 9.50
N ILE A 70 2.39 -11.31 10.56
CA ILE A 70 1.45 -11.47 11.69
C ILE A 70 0.00 -11.27 11.25
N TYR A 71 -0.24 -10.30 10.36
CA TYR A 71 -1.58 -9.92 9.91
C TYR A 71 -1.83 -10.30 8.45
N GLY A 72 -0.98 -11.15 7.87
CA GLY A 72 -1.06 -11.60 6.50
C GLY A 72 -0.19 -10.79 5.55
N GLY A 73 0.38 -11.49 4.57
CA GLY A 73 1.34 -10.93 3.60
C GLY A 73 0.79 -10.78 2.19
N ARG A 74 -0.49 -11.05 1.96
CA ARG A 74 -1.10 -10.78 0.66
C ARG A 74 -1.24 -9.27 0.47
N PRO A 75 -1.21 -8.78 -0.78
CA PRO A 75 -1.28 -7.32 -1.02
C PRO A 75 -2.43 -6.62 -0.32
N GLY A 76 -3.64 -7.17 -0.40
CA GLY A 76 -4.81 -6.61 0.24
C GLY A 76 -4.73 -6.64 1.77
N GLU A 77 -4.07 -7.64 2.32
CA GLU A 77 -3.83 -7.73 3.77
C GLU A 77 -2.85 -6.68 4.25
N ILE A 78 -1.75 -6.47 3.51
CA ILE A 78 -0.77 -5.42 3.82
C ILE A 78 -1.43 -4.05 3.73
N PHE A 79 -2.21 -3.82 2.67
CA PHE A 79 -2.96 -2.57 2.51
C PHE A 79 -3.85 -2.30 3.73
N ARG A 80 -4.62 -3.29 4.16
CA ARG A 80 -5.54 -3.13 5.30
C ARG A 80 -4.79 -2.89 6.60
N THR A 81 -3.67 -3.56 6.80
CA THR A 81 -2.82 -3.35 7.98
C THR A 81 -2.33 -1.91 8.04
N ILE A 82 -1.90 -1.34 6.93
CA ILE A 82 -1.47 0.06 6.87
C ILE A 82 -2.66 1.00 7.07
N SER A 83 -3.77 0.76 6.38
CA SER A 83 -4.92 1.67 6.44
C SER A 83 -5.58 1.67 7.81
N GLU A 84 -5.74 0.50 8.42
CA GLU A 84 -6.49 0.34 9.67
C GLU A 84 -5.60 0.41 10.91
N GLY A 85 -4.30 0.15 10.77
CA GLY A 85 -3.42 -0.03 11.91
C GLY A 85 -3.60 -1.38 12.59
N THR A 86 -2.89 -1.60 13.68
CA THR A 86 -2.91 -2.88 14.40
C THR A 86 -3.08 -2.68 15.88
N PRO A 87 -3.62 -3.70 16.59
CA PRO A 87 -3.72 -3.66 18.06
C PRO A 87 -2.36 -3.57 18.78
N ARG A 88 -1.27 -3.94 18.09
CA ARG A 88 0.08 -3.94 18.66
C ARG A 88 0.80 -2.59 18.55
N GLY A 89 0.13 -1.59 17.97
CA GLY A 89 0.63 -0.22 18.02
C GLY A 89 0.98 0.43 16.70
N MET A 90 0.83 -0.26 15.56
CA MET A 90 0.94 0.41 14.28
C MET A 90 -0.26 1.35 14.11
N PRO A 91 -0.05 2.65 13.85
CA PRO A 91 -1.17 3.57 13.68
C PRO A 91 -1.93 3.32 12.38
N SER A 92 -3.19 3.76 12.36
CA SER A 92 -4.00 3.79 11.16
C SER A 92 -3.59 4.95 10.27
N TRP A 93 -3.40 4.70 8.97
CA TRP A 93 -2.95 5.72 8.03
C TRP A 93 -4.05 6.22 7.08
N LYS A 94 -5.25 5.64 7.12
CA LYS A 94 -6.34 6.01 6.21
C LYS A 94 -6.80 7.46 6.33
N GLY A 95 -6.51 8.12 7.46
CA GLY A 95 -6.82 9.54 7.65
C GLY A 95 -5.77 10.49 7.07
N GLN A 96 -4.61 9.98 6.66
CA GLN A 96 -3.46 10.78 6.26
C GLN A 96 -2.94 10.43 4.88
N LEU A 97 -3.22 9.24 4.39
CA LEU A 97 -2.79 8.75 3.09
C LEU A 97 -4.00 8.35 2.26
N THR A 98 -3.93 8.61 0.96
CA THR A 98 -4.93 8.13 0.01
C THR A 98 -4.76 6.64 -0.23
N PRO A 99 -5.79 5.94 -0.75
CA PRO A 99 -5.63 4.54 -1.14
C PRO A 99 -4.48 4.31 -2.12
N ASP A 100 -4.30 5.20 -3.10
CA ASP A 100 -3.19 5.10 -4.05
C ASP A 100 -1.84 5.19 -3.35
N GLU A 101 -1.70 6.09 -2.40
CA GLU A 101 -0.46 6.22 -1.62
C GLU A 101 -0.18 4.97 -0.79
N ILE A 102 -1.21 4.38 -0.20
CA ILE A 102 -1.05 3.11 0.52
C ILE A 102 -0.63 1.99 -0.45
N TRP A 103 -1.22 1.93 -1.65
CA TRP A 103 -0.79 0.96 -2.65
C TRP A 103 0.66 1.18 -3.09
N GLN A 104 1.11 2.42 -3.16
CA GLN A 104 2.52 2.72 -3.42
C GLN A 104 3.42 2.15 -2.31
N LEU A 105 3.02 2.30 -1.05
CA LEU A 105 3.73 1.70 0.07
C LEU A 105 3.76 0.17 -0.03
N VAL A 106 2.63 -0.45 -0.32
CA VAL A 106 2.55 -1.91 -0.52
C VAL A 106 3.51 -2.35 -1.62
N THR A 107 3.53 -1.61 -2.74
CA THR A 107 4.40 -1.91 -3.88
C THR A 107 5.88 -1.81 -3.50
N PHE A 108 6.24 -0.78 -2.75
CA PHE A 108 7.59 -0.64 -2.25
C PHE A 108 7.98 -1.80 -1.33
N ILE A 109 7.12 -2.15 -0.38
CA ILE A 109 7.36 -3.26 0.55
C ILE A 109 7.53 -4.57 -0.23
N GLN A 110 6.65 -4.83 -1.18
CA GLN A 110 6.75 -6.04 -2.00
C GLN A 110 8.03 -6.08 -2.83
N SER A 111 8.52 -4.92 -3.28
CA SER A 111 9.77 -4.83 -4.02
C SER A 111 11.00 -5.21 -3.19
N LYS A 112 10.89 -5.16 -1.89
CA LYS A 112 11.95 -5.51 -0.93
C LYS A 112 11.80 -6.90 -0.35
N HIS A 113 10.72 -7.57 -0.67
CA HIS A 113 10.50 -8.91 -0.18
C HIS A 113 11.52 -9.86 -0.83
N SER A 114 12.25 -10.59 0.01
CA SER A 114 13.21 -11.58 -0.47
C SER A 114 12.47 -12.88 -0.75
N ASN A 115 12.42 -13.25 -2.01
CA ASN A 115 11.93 -14.57 -2.40
C ASN A 115 13.05 -15.60 -2.26
#